data_bd335266f55cda71cd757822d35d52f3
#
_entry.id   bd335266f55cda71cd757822d35d52f3
#
_cell.length_a   1.000
_cell.length_b   1.000
_cell.length_c   1.000
_cell.angle_alpha   90.00
_cell.angle_beta   90.00
_cell.angle_gamma   90.00
#
_symmetry.space_group_name_H-M   'P 1'
#
loop_
_entity.id
_entity.type
_entity.pdbx_description
1 polymer ?
#
loop_
_entity_poly.entity_id
_entity_poly.type
_entity_poly.pdbx_seq_one_letter_code
_entity_poly.pdbx_strand_id
1 'polypeptide(L)'
;CMGNEFVITPHLDKLANEGTLFMNAYSSCPSSTPARAGLLTGMSPWHHGMLGYGRVAPKYEYEMPQMLKDAGYYTFGIGKMHWYPQRVKHGFDGTLLDESGRRQDPHFTSDYRQWFQVQAPGKNPDATGIWWNDHGAEVYKLDEKLHPTYWTGEMACNLISHYDPESRPLFLKVSFARPHSPYDPPQRFLDM
;
A
#
# COMPACT_ATOMS: atom_id res chain seq x y z
N CYS A 1 8.71 -13.07 -13.32
CA CYS A 1 7.87 -13.34 -12.14
C CYS A 1 6.72 -14.27 -12.50
N MET A 2 6.59 -15.41 -11.83
CA MET A 2 5.54 -16.43 -12.03
C MET A 2 5.38 -16.89 -13.49
N GLY A 3 6.48 -17.03 -14.22
CA GLY A 3 6.51 -17.48 -15.62
C GLY A 3 6.17 -16.43 -16.69
N ASN A 4 5.95 -15.15 -16.29
CA ASN A 4 5.79 -14.10 -17.27
C ASN A 4 7.17 -13.67 -17.81
N GLU A 5 7.35 -13.79 -19.13
CA GLU A 5 8.64 -13.54 -19.81
C GLU A 5 8.95 -12.05 -19.99
N PHE A 6 7.95 -11.19 -19.90
CA PHE A 6 8.11 -9.73 -20.11
C PHE A 6 8.34 -8.94 -18.83
N VAL A 7 8.00 -9.52 -17.68
CA VAL A 7 8.10 -8.81 -16.38
C VAL A 7 9.43 -9.10 -15.72
N ILE A 8 10.22 -8.05 -15.52
CA ILE A 8 11.56 -8.11 -14.90
C ILE A 8 11.44 -7.79 -13.42
N THR A 9 11.57 -8.79 -12.55
CA THR A 9 11.41 -8.66 -11.08
C THR A 9 12.53 -9.37 -10.32
N PRO A 10 13.80 -8.95 -10.46
CA PRO A 10 14.95 -9.72 -9.96
C PRO A 10 14.92 -9.92 -8.43
N HIS A 11 14.46 -8.93 -7.68
CA HIS A 11 14.39 -9.02 -6.21
C HIS A 11 13.26 -9.94 -5.73
N LEU A 12 12.09 -9.90 -6.40
CA LEU A 12 10.99 -10.81 -6.09
C LEU A 12 11.32 -12.25 -6.52
N ASP A 13 12.00 -12.41 -7.65
CA ASP A 13 12.45 -13.72 -8.14
C ASP A 13 13.50 -14.31 -7.20
N LYS A 14 14.43 -13.49 -6.68
CA LYS A 14 15.36 -13.92 -5.65
C LYS A 14 14.64 -14.39 -4.38
N LEU A 15 13.70 -13.60 -3.88
CA LEU A 15 12.90 -13.98 -2.69
C LEU A 15 12.13 -15.29 -2.92
N ALA A 16 11.53 -15.47 -4.10
CA ALA A 16 10.82 -16.69 -4.45
C ALA A 16 11.74 -17.92 -4.49
N ASN A 17 12.97 -17.74 -5.00
CA ASN A 17 13.98 -18.83 -5.07
C ASN A 17 14.57 -19.19 -3.71
N GLU A 18 14.65 -18.24 -2.79
CA GLU A 18 15.16 -18.44 -1.42
C GLU A 18 14.06 -18.85 -0.43
N GLY A 19 12.79 -18.72 -0.80
CA GLY A 19 11.64 -18.98 0.05
C GLY A 19 10.67 -20.00 -0.51
N THR A 20 9.38 -19.78 -0.25
CA THR A 20 8.28 -20.60 -0.76
C THR A 20 7.37 -19.77 -1.65
N LEU A 21 7.24 -20.15 -2.91
CA LEU A 21 6.33 -19.53 -3.87
C LEU A 21 5.00 -20.30 -3.94
N PHE A 22 3.91 -19.65 -3.53
CA PHE A 22 2.57 -20.22 -3.63
C PHE A 22 1.97 -19.93 -5.01
N MET A 23 1.93 -20.95 -5.88
CA MET A 23 1.40 -20.83 -7.26
C MET A 23 -0.13 -20.63 -7.31
N ASN A 24 -0.85 -21.07 -6.28
CA ASN A 24 -2.31 -21.03 -6.18
C ASN A 24 -2.76 -20.22 -4.97
N ALA A 25 -2.32 -18.96 -4.89
CA ALA A 25 -2.77 -18.02 -3.86
C ALA A 25 -3.86 -17.10 -4.41
N TYR A 26 -4.99 -17.02 -3.72
CA TYR A 26 -6.16 -16.26 -4.15
C TYR A 26 -6.57 -15.23 -3.11
N SER A 27 -7.02 -14.06 -3.56
CA SER A 27 -7.68 -13.09 -2.70
C SER A 27 -9.07 -13.62 -2.27
N SER A 28 -9.46 -13.34 -1.03
CA SER A 28 -10.79 -13.70 -0.51
C SER A 28 -11.94 -12.98 -1.22
N CYS A 29 -11.65 -11.88 -1.93
CA CYS A 29 -12.61 -11.09 -2.69
C CYS A 29 -11.88 -10.29 -3.79
N PRO A 30 -12.49 -10.10 -4.98
CA PRO A 30 -11.88 -9.30 -6.05
C PRO A 30 -11.90 -7.79 -5.78
N SER A 31 -12.75 -7.30 -4.87
CA SER A 31 -12.85 -5.88 -4.54
C SER A 31 -11.89 -5.50 -3.40
N SER A 32 -11.32 -4.30 -3.51
CA SER A 32 -10.23 -3.84 -2.62
C SER A 32 -10.62 -3.78 -1.14
N THR A 33 -11.76 -3.19 -0.80
CA THR A 33 -12.13 -2.98 0.61
C THR A 33 -12.45 -4.28 1.34
N PRO A 34 -13.26 -5.22 0.82
CA PRO A 34 -13.48 -6.50 1.50
C PRO A 34 -12.24 -7.40 1.51
N ALA A 35 -11.41 -7.38 0.44
CA ALA A 35 -10.16 -8.13 0.44
C ALA A 35 -9.18 -7.62 1.53
N ARG A 36 -9.13 -6.29 1.74
CA ARG A 36 -8.30 -5.70 2.79
C ARG A 36 -8.85 -5.93 4.19
N ALA A 37 -10.18 -5.98 4.35
CA ALA A 37 -10.81 -6.43 5.58
C ALA A 37 -10.46 -7.90 5.88
N GLY A 38 -10.51 -8.77 4.88
CA GLY A 38 -10.08 -10.16 5.00
C GLY A 38 -8.61 -10.30 5.40
N LEU A 39 -7.72 -9.52 4.77
CA LEU A 39 -6.30 -9.51 5.15
C LEU A 39 -6.07 -8.99 6.58
N LEU A 40 -6.84 -7.99 7.00
CA LEU A 40 -6.74 -7.40 8.33
C LEU A 40 -7.21 -8.36 9.43
N THR A 41 -8.27 -9.11 9.18
CA THR A 41 -8.96 -9.93 10.19
C THR A 41 -8.63 -11.42 10.13
N GLY A 42 -8.07 -11.90 9.02
CA GLY A 42 -7.94 -13.33 8.72
C GLY A 42 -9.28 -14.02 8.43
N MET A 43 -10.36 -13.26 8.25
CA MET A 43 -11.72 -13.79 8.09
C MET A 43 -12.20 -13.69 6.63
N SER A 44 -13.11 -14.58 6.25
CA SER A 44 -13.81 -14.48 4.97
C SER A 44 -14.78 -13.31 4.96
N PRO A 45 -15.19 -12.80 3.77
CA PRO A 45 -16.19 -11.74 3.65
C PRO A 45 -17.52 -12.02 4.41
N TRP A 46 -17.92 -13.26 4.48
CA TRP A 46 -19.10 -13.69 5.21
C TRP A 46 -18.99 -13.48 6.73
N HIS A 47 -17.79 -13.64 7.29
CA HIS A 47 -17.54 -13.50 8.73
C HIS A 47 -17.27 -12.05 9.14
N HIS A 48 -16.45 -11.30 8.37
CA HIS A 48 -16.23 -9.90 8.69
C HIS A 48 -17.33 -8.96 8.19
N GLY A 49 -18.35 -9.49 7.48
CA GLY A 49 -19.58 -8.79 7.11
C GLY A 49 -19.47 -7.84 5.90
N MET A 50 -18.30 -7.74 5.25
CA MET A 50 -18.11 -6.88 4.10
C MET A 50 -18.16 -7.68 2.80
N LEU A 51 -19.35 -7.80 2.23
CA LEU A 51 -19.60 -8.64 1.04
C LEU A 51 -19.30 -7.95 -0.28
N GLY A 52 -19.14 -6.63 -0.28
CA GLY A 52 -18.87 -5.84 -1.48
C GLY A 52 -18.10 -4.56 -1.18
N TYR A 53 -17.90 -3.74 -2.21
CA TYR A 53 -17.22 -2.46 -2.06
C TYR A 53 -17.97 -1.56 -1.07
N GLY A 54 -17.25 -0.98 -0.13
CA GLY A 54 -17.81 -0.10 0.88
C GLY A 54 -16.73 0.46 1.82
N ARG A 55 -17.17 1.04 2.92
CA ARG A 55 -16.27 1.51 3.96
C ARG A 55 -15.92 0.36 4.89
N VAL A 56 -14.61 0.12 5.06
CA VAL A 56 -14.11 -0.82 6.08
C VAL A 56 -14.56 -0.33 7.45
N ALA A 57 -15.03 -1.24 8.29
CA ALA A 57 -15.43 -0.87 9.65
C ALA A 57 -14.25 -0.23 10.41
N PRO A 58 -14.51 0.74 11.29
CA PRO A 58 -13.45 1.42 12.03
C PRO A 58 -12.74 0.50 13.03
N LYS A 59 -13.35 -0.64 13.37
CA LYS A 59 -12.77 -1.69 14.19
C LYS A 59 -13.44 -3.04 13.92
N TYR A 60 -12.62 -4.10 13.97
CA TYR A 60 -13.07 -5.49 14.00
C TYR A 60 -12.72 -6.13 15.34
N GLU A 61 -13.37 -7.22 15.67
CA GLU A 61 -13.10 -7.98 16.90
C GLU A 61 -11.65 -8.48 16.94
N TYR A 62 -11.17 -8.99 15.80
CA TYR A 62 -9.80 -9.46 15.63
C TYR A 62 -9.13 -8.70 14.49
N GLU A 63 -7.97 -8.11 14.79
CA GLU A 63 -7.16 -7.38 13.82
C GLU A 63 -5.71 -7.85 13.94
N MET A 64 -5.18 -8.40 12.87
CA MET A 64 -3.82 -8.99 12.85
C MET A 64 -2.75 -8.04 13.41
N PRO A 65 -2.71 -6.73 13.07
CA PRO A 65 -1.70 -5.85 13.65
C PRO A 65 -1.85 -5.67 15.16
N GLN A 66 -3.08 -5.66 15.69
CA GLN A 66 -3.31 -5.59 17.13
C GLN A 66 -2.84 -6.87 17.83
N MET A 67 -3.15 -8.03 17.26
CA MET A 67 -2.71 -9.31 17.81
C MET A 67 -1.19 -9.42 17.85
N LEU A 68 -0.50 -8.97 16.79
CA LEU A 68 0.97 -8.93 16.75
C LEU A 68 1.54 -7.93 17.76
N LYS A 69 0.92 -6.77 17.88
CA LYS A 69 1.30 -5.78 18.89
C LYS A 69 1.17 -6.34 20.33
N ASP A 70 0.07 -7.02 20.63
CA ASP A 70 -0.16 -7.66 21.92
C ASP A 70 0.84 -8.79 22.19
N ALA A 71 1.37 -9.41 21.11
CA ALA A 71 2.46 -10.39 21.17
C ALA A 71 3.87 -9.75 21.25
N GLY A 72 3.96 -8.42 21.38
CA GLY A 72 5.22 -7.69 21.56
C GLY A 72 5.87 -7.15 20.29
N TYR A 73 5.25 -7.26 19.14
CA TYR A 73 5.76 -6.68 17.89
C TYR A 73 5.61 -5.16 17.85
N TYR A 74 6.56 -4.49 17.21
CA TYR A 74 6.33 -3.15 16.68
C TYR A 74 5.66 -3.27 15.33
N THR A 75 4.48 -2.65 15.19
CA THR A 75 3.65 -2.82 14.00
C THR A 75 3.50 -1.51 13.24
N PHE A 76 3.90 -1.49 11.96
CA PHE A 76 3.86 -0.27 11.16
C PHE A 76 3.31 -0.52 9.75
N GLY A 77 2.55 0.45 9.23
CA GLY A 77 1.95 0.39 7.91
C GLY A 77 2.38 1.55 7.02
N ILE A 78 2.84 1.27 5.79
CA ILE A 78 3.24 2.28 4.81
C ILE A 78 2.47 2.09 3.51
N GLY A 79 1.95 3.17 2.95
CA GLY A 79 1.27 3.21 1.67
C GLY A 79 -0.25 3.05 1.76
N LYS A 80 -0.87 2.29 0.84
CA LYS A 80 -2.32 2.19 0.71
C LYS A 80 -2.93 1.24 1.75
N MET A 81 -3.79 1.77 2.58
CA MET A 81 -4.58 0.99 3.54
C MET A 81 -6.04 0.82 3.12
N HIS A 82 -6.65 1.85 2.53
CA HIS A 82 -8.02 1.89 2.05
C HIS A 82 -9.04 1.67 3.16
N TRP A 83 -8.77 2.20 4.35
CA TRP A 83 -9.64 2.15 5.53
C TRP A 83 -10.53 3.39 5.64
N TYR A 84 -11.52 3.31 6.52
CA TYR A 84 -12.38 4.42 6.88
C TYR A 84 -12.70 4.40 8.38
N PRO A 85 -12.54 5.52 9.11
CA PRO A 85 -11.80 6.72 8.69
C PRO A 85 -10.36 6.42 8.29
N GLN A 86 -9.78 7.19 7.35
CA GLN A 86 -8.49 6.86 6.73
C GLN A 86 -7.31 6.84 7.72
N ARG A 87 -7.41 7.55 8.85
CA ARG A 87 -6.39 7.60 9.90
C ARG A 87 -6.57 6.56 11.01
N VAL A 88 -7.58 5.69 10.93
CA VAL A 88 -7.71 4.58 11.88
C VAL A 88 -6.55 3.62 11.71
N LYS A 89 -5.93 3.25 12.81
CA LYS A 89 -4.69 2.44 12.79
C LYS A 89 -4.92 0.93 12.74
N HIS A 90 -6.09 0.43 13.08
CA HIS A 90 -6.40 -1.00 13.13
C HIS A 90 -5.33 -1.83 13.87
N GLY A 91 -4.89 -1.33 15.02
CA GLY A 91 -3.87 -1.99 15.83
C GLY A 91 -2.42 -1.68 15.47
N PHE A 92 -2.12 -1.03 14.35
CA PHE A 92 -0.77 -0.55 14.06
C PHE A 92 -0.30 0.51 15.08
N ASP A 93 0.97 0.48 15.46
CA ASP A 93 1.60 1.55 16.25
C ASP A 93 1.64 2.86 15.46
N GLY A 94 1.93 2.80 14.15
CA GLY A 94 1.95 3.95 13.27
C GLY A 94 1.64 3.60 11.81
N THR A 95 1.28 4.63 11.04
CA THR A 95 1.06 4.52 9.60
C THR A 95 1.57 5.75 8.87
N LEU A 96 2.12 5.55 7.67
CA LEU A 96 2.39 6.58 6.66
C LEU A 96 1.54 6.26 5.43
N LEU A 97 0.59 7.13 5.09
CA LEU A 97 -0.46 6.82 4.14
C LEU A 97 -0.21 7.43 2.75
N ASP A 98 -0.41 6.59 1.71
CA ASP A 98 -0.70 7.02 0.35
C ASP A 98 -2.00 6.36 -0.12
N GLU A 99 -3.04 7.14 -0.32
CA GLU A 99 -4.37 6.66 -0.72
C GLU A 99 -4.70 6.97 -2.19
N SER A 100 -3.70 7.21 -3.02
CA SER A 100 -3.86 7.51 -4.46
C SER A 100 -4.86 8.64 -4.74
N GLY A 101 -4.85 9.69 -3.93
CA GLY A 101 -5.78 10.81 -4.08
C GLY A 101 -7.20 10.56 -3.57
N ARG A 102 -7.52 9.37 -3.08
CA ARG A 102 -8.84 9.10 -2.49
C ARG A 102 -9.05 9.92 -1.23
N ARG A 103 -10.14 10.67 -1.20
CA ARG A 103 -10.60 11.40 -0.03
C ARG A 103 -12.00 10.91 0.33
N GLN A 104 -12.08 10.04 1.32
CA GLN A 104 -13.37 9.66 1.90
C GLN A 104 -13.82 10.66 2.98
N ASP A 105 -12.86 11.39 3.54
CA ASP A 105 -13.04 12.56 4.41
C ASP A 105 -12.51 13.80 3.67
N PRO A 106 -13.29 14.89 3.54
CA PRO A 106 -12.85 16.12 2.86
C PRO A 106 -11.65 16.79 3.54
N HIS A 107 -11.43 16.54 4.82
CA HIS A 107 -10.30 17.07 5.59
C HIS A 107 -9.06 16.17 5.55
N PHE A 108 -9.16 14.99 4.94
CA PHE A 108 -8.03 14.06 4.87
C PHE A 108 -7.02 14.50 3.81
N THR A 109 -5.76 14.54 4.23
CA THR A 109 -4.60 14.61 3.33
C THR A 109 -3.63 13.50 3.71
N SER A 110 -3.18 12.69 2.74
CA SER A 110 -2.24 11.61 2.98
C SER A 110 -0.85 12.14 3.31
N ASP A 111 -0.03 11.31 3.98
CA ASP A 111 1.35 11.66 4.32
C ASP A 111 2.20 11.86 3.06
N TYR A 112 1.97 11.04 2.03
CA TYR A 112 2.59 11.24 0.71
C TYR A 112 2.28 12.64 0.15
N ARG A 113 1.04 13.09 0.16
CA ARG A 113 0.67 14.40 -0.39
C ARG A 113 1.23 15.56 0.42
N GLN A 114 1.32 15.42 1.73
CA GLN A 114 1.98 16.42 2.59
C GLN A 114 3.48 16.50 2.27
N TRP A 115 4.15 15.35 2.21
CA TRP A 115 5.55 15.27 1.81
C TRP A 115 5.78 15.85 0.41
N PHE A 116 4.92 15.50 -0.56
CA PHE A 116 5.02 15.99 -1.94
C PHE A 116 4.97 17.52 -2.01
N GLN A 117 4.08 18.17 -1.27
CA GLN A 117 3.97 19.63 -1.25
C GLN A 117 5.23 20.31 -0.69
N VAL A 118 5.93 19.64 0.21
CA VAL A 118 7.22 20.14 0.73
C VAL A 118 8.34 19.96 -0.30
N GLN A 119 8.37 18.81 -1.00
CA GLN A 119 9.43 18.51 -1.98
C GLN A 119 9.24 19.27 -3.31
N ALA A 120 8.01 19.52 -3.71
CA ALA A 120 7.67 20.14 -4.99
C ALA A 120 6.55 21.18 -4.82
N PRO A 121 6.83 22.33 -4.15
CA PRO A 121 5.83 23.35 -3.91
C PRO A 121 5.16 23.83 -5.20
N GLY A 122 3.84 23.93 -5.20
CA GLY A 122 3.06 24.41 -6.34
C GLY A 122 2.88 23.39 -7.49
N LYS A 123 3.52 22.22 -7.43
CA LYS A 123 3.28 21.14 -8.40
C LYS A 123 2.07 20.29 -7.98
N ASN A 124 1.49 19.60 -8.97
CA ASN A 124 0.38 18.68 -8.76
C ASN A 124 0.89 17.23 -8.83
N PRO A 125 0.73 16.40 -7.79
CA PRO A 125 1.09 14.98 -7.84
C PRO A 125 0.28 14.18 -8.88
N ASP A 126 -0.89 14.68 -9.28
CA ASP A 126 -1.77 14.08 -10.29
C ASP A 126 -1.57 14.77 -11.66
N ALA A 127 -0.35 15.15 -12.01
CA ALA A 127 -0.01 15.96 -13.20
C ALA A 127 -0.38 15.30 -14.54
N THR A 128 -0.56 13.98 -14.58
CA THR A 128 -1.06 13.28 -15.78
C THR A 128 -2.52 13.56 -16.06
N GLY A 129 -3.29 14.00 -15.06
CA GLY A 129 -4.73 14.21 -15.18
C GLY A 129 -5.53 12.90 -15.19
N ILE A 130 -4.88 11.75 -15.14
CA ILE A 130 -5.55 10.44 -15.06
C ILE A 130 -6.10 10.25 -13.63
N TRP A 131 -7.40 10.01 -13.56
CA TRP A 131 -8.06 9.79 -12.27
C TRP A 131 -7.78 8.39 -11.71
N TRP A 132 -7.87 8.25 -10.40
CA TRP A 132 -7.56 6.99 -9.70
C TRP A 132 -8.43 5.77 -10.11
N ASN A 133 -9.43 5.95 -10.95
CA ASN A 133 -10.30 4.88 -11.47
C ASN A 133 -10.45 4.93 -13.00
N ASP A 134 -9.59 5.69 -13.69
CA ASP A 134 -9.56 5.73 -15.14
C ASP A 134 -8.73 4.57 -15.71
N HIS A 135 -8.99 4.23 -16.98
CA HIS A 135 -8.24 3.22 -17.72
C HIS A 135 -7.17 3.83 -18.65
N GLY A 136 -6.97 5.14 -18.59
CA GLY A 136 -5.93 5.83 -19.34
C GLY A 136 -4.53 5.51 -18.82
N ALA A 137 -3.53 5.54 -19.70
CA ALA A 137 -2.13 5.37 -19.38
C ALA A 137 -1.32 6.52 -19.97
N GLU A 138 -0.37 7.06 -19.21
CA GLU A 138 0.59 8.08 -19.62
C GLU A 138 1.90 7.93 -18.86
N VAL A 139 2.94 8.58 -19.37
CA VAL A 139 4.20 8.71 -18.63
C VAL A 139 4.02 9.67 -17.48
N TYR A 140 4.61 9.33 -16.31
CA TYR A 140 4.67 10.25 -15.18
C TYR A 140 5.42 11.53 -15.55
N LYS A 141 4.79 12.69 -15.35
CA LYS A 141 5.24 13.99 -15.89
C LYS A 141 6.25 14.73 -15.00
N LEU A 142 6.55 14.20 -13.81
CA LEU A 142 7.46 14.81 -12.84
C LEU A 142 8.68 13.92 -12.62
N ASP A 143 9.60 14.40 -11.79
CA ASP A 143 10.75 13.59 -11.37
C ASP A 143 10.26 12.27 -10.73
N GLU A 144 10.86 11.15 -11.12
CA GLU A 144 10.54 9.81 -10.63
C GLU A 144 10.58 9.72 -9.10
N LYS A 145 11.48 10.46 -8.46
CA LYS A 145 11.60 10.50 -6.99
C LYS A 145 10.36 11.09 -6.30
N LEU A 146 9.53 11.82 -7.05
CA LEU A 146 8.26 12.32 -6.57
C LEU A 146 7.10 11.33 -6.75
N HIS A 147 7.34 10.23 -7.47
CA HIS A 147 6.30 9.23 -7.73
C HIS A 147 5.88 8.50 -6.43
N PRO A 148 4.57 8.23 -6.22
CA PRO A 148 4.10 7.60 -4.98
C PRO A 148 4.69 6.21 -4.73
N THR A 149 5.01 5.45 -5.78
CA THR A 149 5.70 4.16 -5.65
C THR A 149 7.11 4.33 -5.11
N TYR A 150 7.86 5.33 -5.61
CA TYR A 150 9.19 5.65 -5.10
C TYR A 150 9.11 6.05 -3.62
N TRP A 151 8.21 6.98 -3.27
CA TRP A 151 8.01 7.42 -1.90
C TRP A 151 7.68 6.27 -0.94
N THR A 152 6.76 5.38 -1.33
CA THR A 152 6.39 4.23 -0.49
C THR A 152 7.59 3.31 -0.24
N GLY A 153 8.38 3.04 -1.27
CA GLY A 153 9.60 2.23 -1.15
C GLY A 153 10.65 2.90 -0.29
N GLU A 154 10.90 4.21 -0.50
CA GLU A 154 11.87 5.00 0.26
C GLU A 154 11.52 5.06 1.76
N MET A 155 10.24 5.28 2.09
CA MET A 155 9.78 5.28 3.49
C MET A 155 9.96 3.91 4.15
N ALA A 156 9.71 2.84 3.41
CA ALA A 156 9.94 1.47 3.91
C ALA A 156 11.44 1.20 4.14
N CYS A 157 12.29 1.54 3.18
CA CYS A 157 13.75 1.39 3.31
C CYS A 157 14.30 2.22 4.48
N ASN A 158 13.85 3.46 4.62
CA ASN A 158 14.25 4.32 5.73
C ASN A 158 13.85 3.74 7.08
N LEU A 159 12.62 3.24 7.20
CA LEU A 159 12.18 2.62 8.45
C LEU A 159 13.04 1.40 8.79
N ILE A 160 13.25 0.50 7.83
CA ILE A 160 14.04 -0.72 8.03
C ILE A 160 15.48 -0.39 8.41
N SER A 161 16.12 0.58 7.73
CA SER A 161 17.52 0.94 7.94
C SER A 161 17.80 1.59 9.31
N HIS A 162 16.78 2.23 9.90
CA HIS A 162 16.90 2.90 11.19
C HIS A 162 16.20 2.14 12.32
N TYR A 163 15.58 1.01 12.01
CA TYR A 163 14.92 0.19 13.03
C TYR A 163 15.96 -0.59 13.82
N ASP A 164 15.84 -0.53 15.16
CA ASP A 164 16.69 -1.33 16.04
C ASP A 164 16.08 -2.74 16.20
N PRO A 165 16.69 -3.78 15.61
CA PRO A 165 16.18 -5.14 15.68
C PRO A 165 16.24 -5.75 17.09
N GLU A 166 17.04 -5.19 17.99
CA GLU A 166 17.16 -5.68 19.38
C GLU A 166 16.02 -5.15 20.28
N SER A 167 15.24 -4.16 19.79
CA SER A 167 14.16 -3.56 20.57
C SER A 167 12.94 -4.48 20.65
N ARG A 168 12.30 -4.73 19.52
CA ARG A 168 11.10 -5.57 19.35
C ARG A 168 11.10 -6.16 17.94
N PRO A 169 10.52 -7.34 17.70
CA PRO A 169 10.35 -7.82 16.32
C PRO A 169 9.46 -6.86 15.54
N LEU A 170 9.82 -6.61 14.28
CA LEU A 170 9.12 -5.70 13.39
C LEU A 170 8.07 -6.44 12.56
N PHE A 171 6.83 -5.98 12.58
CA PHE A 171 5.84 -6.27 11.56
C PHE A 171 5.61 -5.03 10.69
N LEU A 172 6.08 -5.07 9.47
CA LEU A 172 5.95 -3.97 8.51
C LEU A 172 5.05 -4.37 7.34
N LYS A 173 3.95 -3.63 7.16
CA LYS A 173 3.10 -3.73 5.97
C LYS A 173 3.49 -2.62 5.00
N VAL A 174 4.08 -2.98 3.86
CA VAL A 174 4.34 -2.07 2.73
C VAL A 174 3.30 -2.33 1.64
N SER A 175 2.48 -1.33 1.34
CA SER A 175 1.34 -1.46 0.44
C SER A 175 1.40 -0.42 -0.68
N PHE A 176 2.01 -0.79 -1.80
CA PHE A 176 2.06 0.08 -2.98
C PHE A 176 0.66 0.30 -3.55
N ALA A 177 0.35 1.56 -3.91
CA ALA A 177 -0.93 1.89 -4.52
C ALA A 177 -1.00 1.46 -6.00
N ARG A 178 0.12 1.56 -6.72
CA ARG A 178 0.28 1.02 -8.08
C ARG A 178 0.49 -0.50 -8.05
N PRO A 179 0.05 -1.23 -9.06
CA PRO A 179 -0.40 -0.84 -10.41
C PRO A 179 -1.91 -0.52 -10.54
N HIS A 180 -2.61 -0.14 -9.48
CA HIS A 180 -3.94 0.43 -9.60
C HIS A 180 -3.85 1.79 -10.33
N SER A 181 -4.87 2.15 -11.09
CA SER A 181 -4.94 3.46 -11.76
C SER A 181 -4.62 4.64 -10.80
N PRO A 182 -3.97 5.70 -11.31
CA PRO A 182 -3.54 5.94 -12.68
C PRO A 182 -2.39 5.03 -13.12
N TYR A 183 -2.38 4.67 -14.42
CA TYR A 183 -1.28 3.93 -15.04
C TYR A 183 -0.25 4.93 -15.55
N ASP A 184 0.60 5.40 -14.65
CA ASP A 184 1.52 6.51 -14.89
C ASP A 184 2.98 6.18 -14.50
N PRO A 185 3.57 5.13 -15.12
CA PRO A 185 4.95 4.76 -14.80
C PRO A 185 5.93 5.84 -15.26
N PRO A 186 7.10 5.98 -14.58
CA PRO A 186 8.22 6.73 -15.13
C PRO A 186 8.69 6.18 -16.49
N GLN A 187 9.16 7.06 -17.39
CA GLN A 187 9.52 6.72 -18.78
C GLN A 187 10.43 5.49 -18.88
N ARG A 188 11.45 5.39 -18.04
CA ARG A 188 12.42 4.28 -18.10
C ARG A 188 11.78 2.87 -17.99
N PHE A 189 10.59 2.74 -17.40
CA PHE A 189 9.89 1.45 -17.30
C PHE A 189 9.06 1.14 -18.55
N LEU A 190 8.82 2.12 -19.42
CA LEU A 190 8.20 1.91 -20.72
C LEU A 190 9.24 1.58 -21.79
N ASP A 191 10.50 1.93 -21.55
CA ASP A 191 11.62 1.71 -22.47
C ASP A 191 12.28 0.34 -22.26
N MET A 192 11.82 -0.44 -21.28
CA MET A 192 12.32 -1.78 -20.93
C MET A 192 11.60 -2.85 -21.75
#